data_20a86e6bf2b3ffea3de832d5bb1e4336
#
_entry.id   20a86e6bf2b3ffea3de832d5bb1e4336
#
_cell.length_a   1.000
_cell.length_b   1.000
_cell.length_c   1.000
_cell.angle_alpha   90.00
_cell.angle_beta   90.00
_cell.angle_gamma   90.00
#
_symmetry.space_group_name_H-M   'P 1'
#
loop_
_entity.id
_entity.type
_entity.pdbx_description
1 polymer ?
#
loop_
_entity_poly.entity_id
_entity_poly.type
_entity_poly.pdbx_seq_one_letter_code
_entity_poly.pdbx_strand_id
1 'polypeptide(L)'
;MAEINLSKYGITGTTEIVYNPSYEELFKEEMKPELEGYEKGQETELGAVNVMTGIYTGRSPKDKFIVEDENSKNTVWWTSDEYKNDNHRMSQETWAAVKDIAKKELSNKRLFVVDAFCGANKDTRMAIRFIVEVAWQAHFVTNMFIKPTEEELKNFEPDFVVYNASKAKVENYKELGLNSETCVAFNITSREQVIVNTWYGGEMKKGMFSMMNYYLPLKGIASMHCSANTDMNGENTAIFFGLSGTGKTTLSTDPKRLLIGDDEHGWDDNGV
;
A
#
# COMPACT_ATOMS: atom_id res chain seq x y z
N MET A 1 -1.01 -18.62 17.24
CA MET A 1 -1.38 -17.48 16.38
C MET A 1 -2.86 -17.60 16.08
N ALA A 2 -3.61 -16.50 16.05
CA ALA A 2 -5.02 -16.54 15.66
C ALA A 2 -5.10 -17.00 14.19
N GLU A 3 -6.01 -17.92 13.91
CA GLU A 3 -6.25 -18.39 12.55
C GLU A 3 -6.86 -17.26 11.72
N ILE A 4 -6.17 -16.85 10.64
CA ILE A 4 -6.63 -15.81 9.76
C ILE A 4 -7.79 -16.33 8.92
N ASN A 5 -8.98 -15.78 9.13
CA ASN A 5 -10.16 -16.12 8.35
C ASN A 5 -10.43 -15.05 7.28
N LEU A 6 -10.15 -15.38 6.01
CA LEU A 6 -10.35 -14.48 4.88
C LEU A 6 -11.80 -14.44 4.39
N SER A 7 -12.67 -15.34 4.84
CA SER A 7 -14.08 -15.35 4.42
C SER A 7 -14.84 -14.10 4.86
N LYS A 8 -14.43 -13.47 5.97
CA LYS A 8 -14.98 -12.18 6.40
C LYS A 8 -14.71 -11.04 5.41
N TYR A 9 -13.71 -11.20 4.55
CA TYR A 9 -13.38 -10.28 3.46
C TYR A 9 -13.96 -10.71 2.11
N GLY A 10 -14.76 -11.77 2.09
CA GLY A 10 -15.37 -12.32 0.88
C GLY A 10 -14.41 -13.14 0.01
N ILE A 11 -13.26 -13.56 0.54
CA ILE A 11 -12.29 -14.44 -0.11
C ILE A 11 -12.51 -15.86 0.44
N THR A 12 -12.80 -16.82 -0.42
CA THR A 12 -13.18 -18.18 -0.04
C THR A 12 -12.32 -19.24 -0.71
N GLY A 13 -12.32 -20.46 -0.17
CA GLY A 13 -11.59 -21.58 -0.78
C GLY A 13 -10.07 -21.41 -0.75
N THR A 14 -9.51 -20.59 0.12
CA THR A 14 -8.07 -20.38 0.26
C THR A 14 -7.42 -21.71 0.65
N THR A 15 -6.45 -22.18 -0.14
CA THR A 15 -5.78 -23.46 0.06
C THR A 15 -4.71 -23.40 1.14
N GLU A 16 -4.07 -22.25 1.29
CA GLU A 16 -3.05 -21.96 2.31
C GLU A 16 -2.93 -20.46 2.51
N ILE A 17 -2.70 -20.04 3.74
CA ILE A 17 -2.37 -18.65 4.10
C ILE A 17 -0.96 -18.62 4.69
N VAL A 18 -0.05 -17.92 3.99
CA VAL A 18 1.29 -17.62 4.51
C VAL A 18 1.18 -16.28 5.24
N TYR A 19 1.12 -16.36 6.56
CA TYR A 19 0.84 -15.19 7.40
C TYR A 19 2.12 -14.59 7.99
N ASN A 20 2.35 -13.31 7.73
CA ASN A 20 3.51 -12.54 8.19
C ASN A 20 4.84 -13.31 8.06
N PRO A 21 5.17 -13.84 6.87
CA PRO A 21 6.38 -14.61 6.67
C PRO A 21 7.62 -13.77 6.97
N SER A 22 8.68 -14.44 7.42
CA SER A 22 10.00 -13.84 7.59
C SER A 22 10.62 -13.47 6.23
N TYR A 23 11.65 -12.62 6.25
CA TYR A 23 12.40 -12.31 5.03
C TYR A 23 13.02 -13.57 4.39
N GLU A 24 13.51 -14.49 5.20
CA GLU A 24 14.08 -15.75 4.71
C GLU A 24 13.04 -16.65 4.04
N GLU A 25 11.82 -16.73 4.61
CA GLU A 25 10.71 -17.46 4.00
C GLU A 25 10.28 -16.81 2.69
N LEU A 26 10.12 -15.48 2.66
CA LEU A 26 9.79 -14.74 1.45
C LEU A 26 10.82 -14.92 0.36
N PHE A 27 12.11 -14.82 0.69
CA PHE A 27 13.18 -15.07 -0.28
C PHE A 27 13.09 -16.48 -0.89
N LYS A 28 12.86 -17.51 -0.08
CA LYS A 28 12.66 -18.89 -0.57
C LYS A 28 11.44 -19.02 -1.46
N GLU A 29 10.33 -18.32 -1.13
CA GLU A 29 9.11 -18.32 -1.92
C GLU A 29 9.32 -17.65 -3.29
N GLU A 30 10.04 -16.53 -3.35
CA GLU A 30 10.33 -15.76 -4.56
C GLU A 30 11.27 -16.49 -5.53
N MET A 31 12.11 -17.38 -5.00
CA MET A 31 13.14 -18.09 -5.75
C MET A 31 12.71 -19.51 -6.17
N LYS A 32 11.46 -19.90 -5.91
CA LYS A 32 10.96 -21.22 -6.29
C LYS A 32 11.13 -21.49 -7.79
N PRO A 33 11.66 -22.63 -8.19
CA PRO A 33 11.98 -22.94 -9.58
C PRO A 33 10.74 -23.03 -10.49
N GLU A 34 9.59 -23.38 -9.92
CA GLU A 34 8.31 -23.47 -10.63
C GLU A 34 7.64 -22.12 -10.93
N LEU A 35 8.14 -21.02 -10.35
CA LEU A 35 7.62 -19.70 -10.64
C LEU A 35 8.02 -19.22 -12.04
N GLU A 36 7.08 -18.58 -12.72
CA GLU A 36 7.28 -18.05 -14.06
C GLU A 36 6.85 -16.57 -14.16
N GLY A 37 7.29 -15.92 -15.23
CA GLY A 37 6.87 -14.55 -15.56
C GLY A 37 7.19 -13.55 -14.44
N TYR A 38 6.20 -12.75 -14.09
CA TYR A 38 6.34 -11.66 -13.10
C TYR A 38 6.27 -12.13 -11.64
N GLU A 39 6.02 -13.41 -11.38
CA GLU A 39 6.06 -13.96 -10.02
C GLU A 39 7.47 -14.32 -9.56
N LYS A 40 8.34 -14.61 -10.53
CA LYS A 40 9.69 -15.10 -10.28
C LYS A 40 10.64 -13.97 -9.90
N GLY A 41 11.27 -14.11 -8.74
CA GLY A 41 12.42 -13.32 -8.33
C GLY A 41 13.72 -13.82 -8.97
N GLN A 42 14.68 -12.94 -9.07
CA GLN A 42 16.04 -13.23 -9.50
C GLN A 42 17.01 -12.63 -8.49
N GLU A 43 17.82 -13.48 -7.87
CA GLU A 43 18.83 -13.03 -6.93
C GLU A 43 19.92 -12.21 -7.65
N THR A 44 20.30 -11.10 -7.06
CA THR A 44 21.40 -10.27 -7.51
C THR A 44 22.69 -10.67 -6.79
N GLU A 45 23.85 -10.24 -7.31
CA GLU A 45 25.17 -10.47 -6.68
C GLU A 45 25.26 -9.97 -5.24
N LEU A 46 24.44 -9.00 -4.87
CA LEU A 46 24.39 -8.41 -3.53
C LEU A 46 23.32 -9.03 -2.62
N GLY A 47 22.67 -10.10 -3.06
CA GLY A 47 21.64 -10.81 -2.28
C GLY A 47 20.26 -10.13 -2.26
N ALA A 48 20.05 -9.09 -3.09
CA ALA A 48 18.72 -8.52 -3.28
C ALA A 48 17.91 -9.33 -4.32
N VAL A 49 16.60 -9.25 -4.25
CA VAL A 49 15.70 -9.87 -5.23
C VAL A 49 15.30 -8.85 -6.28
N ASN A 50 15.65 -9.12 -7.52
CA ASN A 50 15.18 -8.38 -8.68
C ASN A 50 13.89 -9.00 -9.21
N VAL A 51 12.87 -8.18 -9.46
CA VAL A 51 11.56 -8.60 -9.95
C VAL A 51 11.10 -7.75 -11.12
N MET A 52 10.28 -8.32 -11.98
CA MET A 52 9.66 -7.63 -13.11
C MET A 52 8.22 -7.23 -12.76
N THR A 53 7.85 -6.00 -13.10
CA THR A 53 6.51 -5.45 -12.83
C THR A 53 5.66 -5.29 -14.10
N GLY A 54 6.03 -5.98 -15.17
CA GLY A 54 5.33 -5.93 -16.45
C GLY A 54 5.45 -4.56 -17.14
N ILE A 55 4.36 -4.11 -17.71
CA ILE A 55 4.28 -2.81 -18.39
C ILE A 55 4.25 -1.63 -17.44
N TYR A 56 3.93 -1.86 -16.15
CA TYR A 56 3.85 -0.83 -15.14
C TYR A 56 5.17 -0.73 -14.38
N THR A 57 6.00 0.24 -14.75
CA THR A 57 7.27 0.58 -14.08
C THR A 57 7.11 1.69 -13.04
N GLY A 58 5.88 2.10 -12.78
CA GLY A 58 5.47 3.12 -11.85
C GLY A 58 3.97 3.04 -11.57
N ARG A 59 3.47 3.93 -10.71
CA ARG A 59 2.03 4.05 -10.43
C ARG A 59 1.27 4.46 -11.68
N SER A 60 -0.03 4.10 -11.73
CA SER A 60 -0.94 4.50 -12.78
C SER A 60 -1.98 5.53 -12.28
N PRO A 61 -1.64 6.84 -12.25
CA PRO A 61 -2.54 7.88 -11.72
C PRO A 61 -3.88 7.95 -12.44
N LYS A 62 -3.89 7.65 -13.74
CA LYS A 62 -5.11 7.64 -14.57
C LYS A 62 -6.10 6.54 -14.19
N ASP A 63 -5.61 5.47 -13.56
CA ASP A 63 -6.41 4.33 -13.13
C ASP A 63 -6.70 4.35 -11.63
N LYS A 64 -6.41 5.49 -10.96
CA LYS A 64 -6.72 5.71 -9.54
C LYS A 64 -8.11 6.30 -9.37
N PHE A 65 -8.91 5.65 -8.55
CA PHE A 65 -10.29 6.05 -8.27
C PHE A 65 -10.57 6.06 -6.77
N ILE A 66 -11.46 6.94 -6.35
CA ILE A 66 -11.97 7.01 -4.98
C ILE A 66 -13.48 6.95 -5.02
N VAL A 67 -14.08 6.11 -4.17
CA VAL A 67 -15.54 6.00 -4.08
C VAL A 67 -16.13 7.32 -3.59
N GLU A 68 -17.09 7.85 -4.33
CA GLU A 68 -17.87 9.01 -3.92
C GLU A 68 -19.09 8.56 -3.12
N ASP A 69 -19.14 8.98 -1.86
CA ASP A 69 -20.24 8.74 -0.94
C ASP A 69 -20.49 9.96 -0.04
N GLU A 70 -21.40 9.83 0.92
CA GLU A 70 -21.77 10.93 1.81
C GLU A 70 -20.59 11.49 2.62
N ASN A 71 -19.59 10.66 2.95
CA ASN A 71 -18.41 11.08 3.69
C ASN A 71 -17.35 11.71 2.79
N SER A 72 -17.05 11.05 1.65
CA SER A 72 -15.96 11.44 0.76
C SER A 72 -16.29 12.65 -0.11
N LYS A 73 -17.56 12.84 -0.49
CA LYS A 73 -17.99 13.88 -1.45
C LYS A 73 -17.56 15.29 -1.09
N ASN A 74 -17.52 15.61 0.22
CA ASN A 74 -17.19 16.94 0.74
C ASN A 74 -15.80 17.07 1.36
N THR A 75 -15.06 15.96 1.45
CA THR A 75 -13.76 15.89 2.14
C THR A 75 -12.60 15.54 1.21
N VAL A 76 -12.87 14.96 0.06
CA VAL A 76 -11.87 14.68 -0.98
C VAL A 76 -11.76 15.89 -1.93
N TRP A 77 -10.51 16.25 -2.25
CA TRP A 77 -10.23 17.23 -3.31
C TRP A 77 -10.34 16.54 -4.68
N TRP A 78 -11.53 16.58 -5.24
CA TRP A 78 -11.84 15.92 -6.50
C TRP A 78 -11.23 16.61 -7.72
N THR A 79 -10.87 15.82 -8.74
CA THR A 79 -10.53 16.39 -10.03
C THR A 79 -11.73 17.09 -10.66
N SER A 80 -11.47 18.25 -11.27
CA SER A 80 -12.46 19.03 -11.99
C SER A 80 -11.83 19.70 -13.20
N ASP A 81 -12.60 20.43 -14.01
CA ASP A 81 -12.06 21.19 -15.12
C ASP A 81 -11.19 22.35 -14.67
N GLU A 82 -11.49 22.94 -13.53
CA GLU A 82 -10.75 24.04 -12.92
C GLU A 82 -9.48 23.53 -12.19
N TYR A 83 -9.59 22.40 -11.49
CA TYR A 83 -8.52 21.86 -10.66
C TYR A 83 -8.20 20.42 -11.07
N LYS A 84 -7.23 20.25 -11.97
CA LYS A 84 -6.78 18.91 -12.41
C LYS A 84 -5.94 18.23 -11.35
N ASN A 85 -6.34 17.01 -11.00
CA ASN A 85 -5.59 16.09 -10.14
C ASN A 85 -6.00 14.64 -10.44
N ASP A 86 -5.45 13.67 -9.73
CA ASP A 86 -5.68 12.24 -9.96
C ASP A 86 -6.73 11.63 -9.03
N ASN A 87 -7.59 12.42 -8.36
CA ASN A 87 -8.67 11.90 -7.51
C ASN A 87 -9.95 11.77 -8.34
N HIS A 88 -10.02 10.69 -9.13
CA HIS A 88 -11.18 10.40 -9.96
C HIS A 88 -12.30 9.78 -9.13
N ARG A 89 -13.55 10.18 -9.42
CA ARG A 89 -14.73 9.62 -8.75
C ARG A 89 -15.04 8.23 -9.23
N MET A 90 -15.55 7.39 -8.32
CA MET A 90 -16.08 6.06 -8.61
C MET A 90 -17.42 5.88 -7.91
N SER A 91 -18.39 5.27 -8.58
CA SER A 91 -19.66 4.93 -7.95
C SER A 91 -19.51 3.71 -7.02
N GLN A 92 -20.46 3.53 -6.09
CA GLN A 92 -20.50 2.34 -5.24
C GLN A 92 -20.74 1.06 -6.05
N GLU A 93 -21.49 1.13 -7.15
CA GLU A 93 -21.75 -0.01 -8.04
C GLU A 93 -20.46 -0.44 -8.75
N THR A 94 -19.70 0.52 -9.30
CA THR A 94 -18.39 0.24 -9.94
C THR A 94 -17.41 -0.31 -8.91
N TRP A 95 -17.36 0.26 -7.70
CA TRP A 95 -16.54 -0.26 -6.60
C TRP A 95 -16.87 -1.72 -6.28
N ALA A 96 -18.16 -2.04 -6.11
CA ALA A 96 -18.59 -3.40 -5.81
C ALA A 96 -18.18 -4.38 -6.92
N ALA A 97 -18.33 -4.00 -8.18
CA ALA A 97 -17.93 -4.82 -9.34
C ALA A 97 -16.41 -5.09 -9.35
N VAL A 98 -15.59 -4.05 -9.18
CA VAL A 98 -14.11 -4.18 -9.17
C VAL A 98 -13.65 -5.00 -7.95
N LYS A 99 -14.24 -4.77 -6.78
CA LYS A 99 -13.95 -5.55 -5.57
C LYS A 99 -14.31 -7.03 -5.73
N ASP A 100 -15.41 -7.34 -6.42
CA ASP A 100 -15.79 -8.72 -6.70
C ASP A 100 -14.82 -9.41 -7.66
N ILE A 101 -14.28 -8.71 -8.65
CA ILE A 101 -13.20 -9.21 -9.51
C ILE A 101 -11.99 -9.58 -8.65
N ALA A 102 -11.54 -8.69 -7.78
CA ALA A 102 -10.39 -8.94 -6.90
C ALA A 102 -10.64 -10.11 -5.94
N LYS A 103 -11.82 -10.20 -5.32
CA LYS A 103 -12.19 -11.31 -4.43
C LYS A 103 -12.20 -12.65 -5.17
N LYS A 104 -12.73 -12.70 -6.38
CA LYS A 104 -12.72 -13.91 -7.22
C LYS A 104 -11.30 -14.34 -7.55
N GLU A 105 -10.45 -13.40 -7.95
CA GLU A 105 -9.03 -13.68 -8.23
C GLU A 105 -8.31 -14.24 -7.01
N LEU A 106 -8.51 -13.63 -5.84
CA LEU A 106 -7.86 -14.02 -4.59
C LEU A 106 -8.48 -15.27 -3.93
N SER A 107 -9.58 -15.81 -4.47
CA SER A 107 -10.22 -17.04 -3.96
C SER A 107 -9.61 -18.31 -4.57
N ASN A 108 -9.78 -19.44 -3.88
CA ASN A 108 -9.40 -20.80 -4.33
C ASN A 108 -7.89 -20.95 -4.63
N LYS A 109 -7.05 -20.23 -3.95
CA LYS A 109 -5.59 -20.29 -4.10
C LYS A 109 -4.83 -20.07 -2.80
N ARG A 110 -3.52 -20.25 -2.85
CA ARG A 110 -2.58 -19.87 -1.81
C ARG A 110 -2.39 -18.36 -1.81
N LEU A 111 -2.36 -17.74 -0.62
CA LEU A 111 -2.21 -16.30 -0.46
C LEU A 111 -1.15 -15.97 0.60
N PHE A 112 -0.56 -14.80 0.46
CA PHE A 112 0.25 -14.16 1.49
C PHE A 112 -0.59 -13.08 2.17
N VAL A 113 -0.59 -13.08 3.50
CA VAL A 113 -1.25 -12.05 4.30
C VAL A 113 -0.21 -11.39 5.17
N VAL A 114 -0.06 -10.07 5.02
CA VAL A 114 0.89 -9.27 5.80
C VAL A 114 0.10 -8.24 6.60
N ASP A 115 0.21 -8.32 7.91
CA ASP A 115 -0.28 -7.31 8.86
C ASP A 115 0.87 -6.39 9.23
N ALA A 116 0.65 -5.08 9.11
CA ALA A 116 1.68 -4.07 9.32
C ALA A 116 1.07 -2.75 9.81
N PHE A 117 1.92 -1.83 10.25
CA PHE A 117 1.51 -0.48 10.63
C PHE A 117 2.06 0.57 9.67
N CYS A 118 1.24 1.57 9.35
CA CYS A 118 1.65 2.79 8.67
C CYS A 118 1.67 3.95 9.67
N GLY A 119 2.85 4.52 9.88
CA GLY A 119 3.12 5.54 10.91
C GLY A 119 3.77 4.97 12.16
N ALA A 120 4.72 5.73 12.74
CA ALA A 120 5.47 5.33 13.93
C ALA A 120 4.72 5.65 15.23
N ASN A 121 3.95 6.76 15.26
CA ASN A 121 3.20 7.14 16.44
C ASN A 121 2.02 6.18 16.69
N LYS A 122 2.02 5.50 17.82
CA LYS A 122 1.02 4.48 18.19
C LYS A 122 -0.41 5.00 18.26
N ASP A 123 -0.60 6.29 18.56
CA ASP A 123 -1.91 6.90 18.71
C ASP A 123 -2.56 7.27 17.36
N THR A 124 -1.74 7.37 16.31
CA THR A 124 -2.18 7.85 14.99
C THR A 124 -1.86 6.92 13.85
N ARG A 125 -1.04 5.87 14.09
CA ARG A 125 -0.72 4.85 13.08
C ARG A 125 -1.98 4.12 12.62
N MET A 126 -1.93 3.61 11.40
CA MET A 126 -2.99 2.81 10.81
C MET A 126 -2.55 1.34 10.75
N ALA A 127 -3.35 0.44 11.29
CA ALA A 127 -3.16 -0.99 11.18
C ALA A 127 -3.69 -1.46 9.81
N ILE A 128 -2.85 -2.12 9.02
CA ILE A 128 -3.16 -2.50 7.65
C ILE A 128 -3.01 -4.01 7.46
N ARG A 129 -3.96 -4.62 6.78
CA ARG A 129 -3.86 -5.99 6.28
C ARG A 129 -3.71 -5.98 4.78
N PHE A 130 -2.58 -6.48 4.30
CA PHE A 130 -2.34 -6.71 2.88
C PHE A 130 -2.67 -8.17 2.54
N ILE A 131 -3.53 -8.37 1.55
CA ILE A 131 -3.87 -9.69 1.01
C ILE A 131 -3.36 -9.72 -0.43
N VAL A 132 -2.32 -10.52 -0.66
CA VAL A 132 -1.61 -10.56 -1.95
C VAL A 132 -1.41 -12.00 -2.42
N GLU A 133 -1.33 -12.20 -3.71
CA GLU A 133 -1.16 -13.51 -4.34
C GLU A 133 0.30 -13.82 -4.76
N VAL A 134 1.22 -12.85 -4.60
CA VAL A 134 2.60 -12.94 -5.06
C VAL A 134 3.57 -12.70 -3.91
N ALA A 135 4.55 -13.60 -3.75
CA ALA A 135 5.50 -13.56 -2.63
C ALA A 135 6.30 -12.25 -2.57
N TRP A 136 6.87 -11.78 -3.68
CA TRP A 136 7.67 -10.56 -3.68
C TRP A 136 6.84 -9.29 -3.38
N GLN A 137 5.53 -9.31 -3.62
CA GLN A 137 4.65 -8.21 -3.21
C GLN A 137 4.44 -8.21 -1.69
N ALA A 138 4.36 -9.39 -1.07
CA ALA A 138 4.39 -9.51 0.39
C ALA A 138 5.73 -9.05 0.95
N HIS A 139 6.85 -9.39 0.30
CA HIS A 139 8.18 -8.92 0.68
C HIS A 139 8.29 -7.39 0.57
N PHE A 140 7.80 -6.82 -0.52
CA PHE A 140 7.77 -5.37 -0.72
C PHE A 140 7.05 -4.64 0.42
N VAL A 141 5.84 -5.06 0.80
CA VAL A 141 5.10 -4.39 1.90
C VAL A 141 5.75 -4.62 3.25
N THR A 142 6.38 -5.78 3.47
CA THR A 142 7.16 -6.05 4.69
C THR A 142 8.35 -5.08 4.84
N ASN A 143 8.95 -4.66 3.72
CA ASN A 143 10.02 -3.66 3.71
C ASN A 143 9.50 -2.21 3.88
N MET A 144 8.29 -1.93 3.39
CA MET A 144 7.77 -0.55 3.32
C MET A 144 7.01 -0.11 4.57
N PHE A 145 6.55 -1.05 5.40
CA PHE A 145 5.69 -0.78 6.55
C PHE A 145 6.30 -1.29 7.85
N ILE A 146 5.83 -0.77 8.97
CA ILE A 146 6.33 -1.15 10.30
C ILE A 146 5.78 -2.53 10.65
N LYS A 147 6.68 -3.46 10.92
CA LYS A 147 6.33 -4.83 11.33
C LYS A 147 5.81 -4.82 12.77
N PRO A 148 4.61 -5.38 13.04
CA PRO A 148 4.11 -5.55 14.38
C PRO A 148 4.98 -6.51 15.20
N THR A 149 5.03 -6.29 16.50
CA THR A 149 5.59 -7.25 17.45
C THR A 149 4.69 -8.47 17.59
N GLU A 150 5.22 -9.57 18.12
CA GLU A 150 4.42 -10.79 18.38
C GLU A 150 3.24 -10.51 19.31
N GLU A 151 3.40 -9.61 20.28
CA GLU A 151 2.33 -9.22 21.21
C GLU A 151 1.22 -8.44 20.48
N GLU A 152 1.59 -7.51 19.60
CA GLU A 152 0.65 -6.74 18.78
C GLU A 152 -0.12 -7.64 17.80
N LEU A 153 0.50 -8.70 17.28
CA LEU A 153 -0.15 -9.66 16.38
C LEU A 153 -1.21 -10.53 17.06
N LYS A 154 -1.14 -10.73 18.39
CA LYS A 154 -2.13 -11.58 19.10
C LYS A 154 -3.56 -11.04 18.98
N ASN A 155 -3.71 -9.72 18.95
CA ASN A 155 -4.99 -9.03 18.89
C ASN A 155 -5.05 -8.04 17.70
N PHE A 156 -4.36 -8.35 16.62
CA PHE A 156 -4.31 -7.46 15.47
C PHE A 156 -5.65 -7.43 14.74
N GLU A 157 -6.27 -6.26 14.74
CA GLU A 157 -7.44 -5.96 13.91
C GLU A 157 -7.05 -4.82 12.96
N PRO A 158 -7.20 -5.02 11.64
CA PRO A 158 -6.83 -4.00 10.67
C PRO A 158 -7.84 -2.85 10.66
N ASP A 159 -7.31 -1.63 10.67
CA ASP A 159 -8.09 -0.43 10.33
C ASP A 159 -8.37 -0.34 8.84
N PHE A 160 -7.50 -0.90 8.02
CA PHE A 160 -7.56 -0.82 6.56
C PHE A 160 -7.16 -2.14 5.91
N VAL A 161 -7.83 -2.51 4.82
CA VAL A 161 -7.57 -3.76 4.10
C VAL A 161 -7.21 -3.47 2.64
N VAL A 162 -6.13 -4.06 2.17
CA VAL A 162 -5.65 -3.97 0.78
C VAL A 162 -5.81 -5.32 0.09
N TYR A 163 -6.60 -5.34 -0.98
CA TYR A 163 -6.78 -6.48 -1.87
C TYR A 163 -5.90 -6.26 -3.11
N ASN A 164 -4.82 -7.00 -3.25
CA ASN A 164 -3.93 -6.86 -4.41
C ASN A 164 -4.05 -8.07 -5.33
N ALA A 165 -4.85 -7.93 -6.38
CA ALA A 165 -5.16 -8.93 -7.38
C ALA A 165 -4.46 -8.59 -8.72
N SER A 166 -3.13 -8.68 -8.74
CA SER A 166 -2.29 -8.28 -9.88
C SER A 166 -2.57 -9.07 -11.15
N LYS A 167 -3.04 -10.30 -11.03
CA LYS A 167 -3.30 -11.22 -12.16
C LYS A 167 -4.68 -11.01 -12.79
N ALA A 168 -5.62 -10.40 -12.05
CA ALA A 168 -6.95 -10.10 -12.55
C ALA A 168 -6.93 -8.93 -13.54
N LYS A 169 -8.00 -8.81 -14.33
CA LYS A 169 -8.26 -7.69 -15.24
C LYS A 169 -9.71 -7.25 -15.15
N VAL A 170 -9.96 -5.97 -15.34
CA VAL A 170 -11.30 -5.44 -15.50
C VAL A 170 -11.65 -5.42 -16.99
N GLU A 171 -12.08 -6.57 -17.53
CA GLU A 171 -12.33 -6.72 -18.98
C GLU A 171 -13.41 -5.78 -19.50
N ASN A 172 -14.44 -5.55 -18.71
CA ASN A 172 -15.56 -4.65 -19.02
C ASN A 172 -15.35 -3.21 -18.52
N TYR A 173 -14.11 -2.75 -18.44
CA TYR A 173 -13.75 -1.44 -17.88
C TYR A 173 -14.52 -0.25 -18.49
N LYS A 174 -14.81 -0.29 -19.80
CA LYS A 174 -15.55 0.77 -20.49
C LYS A 174 -16.99 0.90 -19.97
N GLU A 175 -17.64 -0.23 -19.71
CA GLU A 175 -19.01 -0.27 -19.17
C GLU A 175 -19.06 0.27 -17.74
N LEU A 176 -17.96 0.04 -16.98
CA LEU A 176 -17.78 0.53 -15.62
C LEU A 176 -17.26 1.98 -15.53
N GLY A 177 -17.02 2.64 -16.66
CA GLY A 177 -16.52 4.02 -16.71
C GLY A 177 -15.06 4.17 -16.28
N LEU A 178 -14.26 3.09 -16.38
CA LEU A 178 -12.84 3.08 -16.05
C LEU A 178 -11.98 3.39 -17.28
N ASN A 179 -10.73 3.83 -17.07
CA ASN A 179 -9.81 4.21 -18.14
C ASN A 179 -9.20 3.00 -18.88
N SER A 180 -8.99 1.90 -18.17
CA SER A 180 -8.34 0.71 -18.71
C SER A 180 -8.77 -0.55 -17.95
N GLU A 181 -8.22 -1.71 -18.33
CA GLU A 181 -8.36 -2.97 -17.59
C GLU A 181 -7.72 -2.93 -16.19
N THR A 182 -6.94 -1.88 -15.90
CA THR A 182 -6.28 -1.66 -14.60
C THR A 182 -7.14 -0.76 -13.72
N CYS A 183 -7.22 -1.08 -12.44
CA CYS A 183 -7.93 -0.26 -11.47
C CYS A 183 -7.22 -0.27 -10.12
N VAL A 184 -7.00 0.94 -9.57
CA VAL A 184 -6.51 1.16 -8.21
C VAL A 184 -7.56 2.01 -7.50
N ALA A 185 -8.43 1.36 -6.74
CA ALA A 185 -9.60 2.01 -6.16
C ALA A 185 -9.54 2.04 -4.64
N PHE A 186 -10.06 3.11 -4.06
CA PHE A 186 -10.15 3.33 -2.61
C PHE A 186 -11.60 3.57 -2.20
N ASN A 187 -12.03 2.87 -1.18
CA ASN A 187 -13.25 3.20 -0.44
C ASN A 187 -12.85 3.70 0.96
N ILE A 188 -12.91 5.01 1.14
CA ILE A 188 -12.48 5.67 2.38
C ILE A 188 -13.41 5.27 3.55
N THR A 189 -14.70 5.14 3.28
CA THR A 189 -15.70 4.81 4.29
C THR A 189 -15.57 3.37 4.78
N SER A 190 -15.43 2.39 3.87
CA SER A 190 -15.19 1.00 4.26
C SER A 190 -13.73 0.71 4.61
N ARG A 191 -12.82 1.67 4.40
CA ARG A 191 -11.39 1.56 4.67
C ARG A 191 -10.74 0.41 3.91
N GLU A 192 -10.90 0.43 2.60
CA GLU A 192 -10.42 -0.63 1.72
C GLU A 192 -9.74 -0.05 0.47
N GLN A 193 -8.72 -0.75 -0.01
CA GLN A 193 -8.11 -0.54 -1.32
C GLN A 193 -8.21 -1.82 -2.14
N VAL A 194 -8.55 -1.67 -3.41
CA VAL A 194 -8.52 -2.77 -4.39
C VAL A 194 -7.56 -2.39 -5.50
N ILE A 195 -6.65 -3.31 -5.83
CA ILE A 195 -5.66 -3.17 -6.90
C ILE A 195 -5.86 -4.33 -7.86
N VAL A 196 -6.08 -4.02 -9.14
CA VAL A 196 -6.30 -5.00 -10.22
C VAL A 196 -5.39 -4.68 -11.41
N ASN A 197 -4.80 -5.71 -11.99
CA ASN A 197 -4.01 -5.66 -13.25
C ASN A 197 -2.76 -4.79 -13.21
N THR A 198 -2.18 -4.53 -12.05
CA THR A 198 -0.84 -3.94 -11.97
C THR A 198 0.04 -4.73 -11.01
N TRP A 199 1.28 -4.98 -11.43
CA TRP A 199 2.28 -5.67 -10.64
C TRP A 199 3.14 -4.70 -9.82
N TYR A 200 2.99 -3.39 -10.05
CA TYR A 200 3.81 -2.38 -9.39
C TYR A 200 3.47 -2.26 -7.89
N GLY A 201 4.37 -2.74 -7.03
CA GLY A 201 4.18 -2.76 -5.58
C GLY A 201 3.95 -1.39 -4.95
N GLY A 202 4.46 -0.33 -5.57
CA GLY A 202 4.28 1.04 -5.11
C GLY A 202 2.84 1.54 -5.05
N GLU A 203 1.87 0.86 -5.71
CA GLU A 203 0.45 1.18 -5.55
C GLU A 203 -0.04 0.89 -4.12
N MET A 204 0.44 -0.18 -3.48
CA MET A 204 0.13 -0.48 -2.07
C MET A 204 0.73 0.58 -1.13
N LYS A 205 2.03 0.89 -1.31
CA LYS A 205 2.75 1.85 -0.45
C LYS A 205 2.17 3.26 -0.57
N LYS A 206 2.07 3.78 -1.79
CA LYS A 206 1.56 5.14 -2.02
C LYS A 206 0.05 5.24 -1.82
N GLY A 207 -0.67 4.11 -1.95
CA GLY A 207 -2.07 4.03 -1.56
C GLY A 207 -2.27 4.34 -0.08
N MET A 208 -1.49 3.70 0.78
CA MET A 208 -1.58 3.95 2.23
C MET A 208 -1.09 5.34 2.60
N PHE A 209 -0.07 5.87 1.93
CA PHE A 209 0.30 7.27 2.09
C PHE A 209 -0.85 8.23 1.71
N SER A 210 -1.56 7.96 0.61
CA SER A 210 -2.74 8.75 0.24
C SER A 210 -3.82 8.70 1.33
N MET A 211 -4.02 7.56 1.97
CA MET A 211 -4.97 7.42 3.07
C MET A 211 -4.49 8.17 4.33
N MET A 212 -3.21 8.12 4.65
CA MET A 212 -2.65 8.93 5.75
C MET A 212 -2.78 10.44 5.45
N ASN A 213 -2.54 10.88 4.21
CA ASN A 213 -2.79 12.25 3.77
C ASN A 213 -4.26 12.68 3.88
N TYR A 214 -5.19 11.75 3.87
CA TYR A 214 -6.60 12.02 4.10
C TYR A 214 -6.95 12.05 5.59
N TYR A 215 -6.56 11.01 6.34
CA TYR A 215 -6.99 10.85 7.74
C TYR A 215 -6.24 11.73 8.73
N LEU A 216 -4.93 11.96 8.56
CA LEU A 216 -4.15 12.75 9.51
C LEU A 216 -4.58 14.22 9.57
N PRO A 217 -4.82 14.93 8.45
CA PRO A 217 -5.31 16.31 8.50
C PRO A 217 -6.67 16.45 9.19
N LEU A 218 -7.56 15.45 9.10
CA LEU A 218 -8.83 15.45 9.81
C LEU A 218 -8.65 15.36 11.34
N LYS A 219 -7.49 14.90 11.79
CA LYS A 219 -7.07 14.88 13.21
C LYS A 219 -6.20 16.09 13.61
N GLY A 220 -6.01 17.06 12.71
CA GLY A 220 -5.15 18.23 12.95
C GLY A 220 -3.66 17.94 12.82
N ILE A 221 -3.27 16.81 12.21
CA ILE A 221 -1.87 16.38 12.04
C ILE A 221 -1.44 16.67 10.61
N ALA A 222 -0.29 17.31 10.43
CA ALA A 222 0.27 17.54 9.11
C ALA A 222 0.80 16.23 8.52
N SER A 223 0.40 15.90 7.28
CA SER A 223 0.93 14.77 6.52
C SER A 223 1.75 15.29 5.35
N MET A 224 2.99 14.81 5.20
CA MET A 224 4.00 15.44 4.34
C MET A 224 4.76 14.41 3.52
N HIS A 225 4.94 14.71 2.23
CA HIS A 225 5.88 14.00 1.38
C HIS A 225 7.25 14.72 1.47
N CYS A 226 8.06 14.30 2.43
CA CYS A 226 9.33 14.92 2.77
C CYS A 226 10.30 13.89 3.38
N SER A 227 11.58 14.23 3.40
CA SER A 227 12.55 13.55 4.26
C SER A 227 12.71 14.32 5.56
N ALA A 228 13.13 13.65 6.64
CA ALA A 228 13.39 14.28 7.92
C ALA A 228 14.59 13.65 8.63
N ASN A 229 15.37 14.47 9.35
CA ASN A 229 16.44 14.02 10.22
C ASN A 229 16.55 14.89 11.45
N THR A 230 17.31 14.43 12.46
CA THR A 230 17.64 15.19 13.67
C THR A 230 19.15 15.30 13.84
N ASP A 231 19.61 16.13 14.80
CA ASP A 231 20.99 16.04 15.26
C ASP A 231 21.23 14.73 16.06
N MET A 232 22.45 14.51 16.47
CA MET A 232 22.86 13.28 17.17
C MET A 232 22.26 13.15 18.59
N ASN A 233 21.60 14.18 19.11
CA ASN A 233 20.88 14.15 20.39
C ASN A 233 19.38 13.84 20.22
N GLY A 234 18.91 13.73 18.97
CA GLY A 234 17.47 13.58 18.67
C GLY A 234 16.70 14.91 18.72
N GLU A 235 17.41 16.03 18.66
CA GLU A 235 16.87 17.39 18.67
C GLU A 235 17.09 18.08 17.31
N ASN A 236 16.62 19.32 17.19
CA ASN A 236 16.86 20.15 15.99
C ASN A 236 16.46 19.43 14.69
N THR A 237 15.21 18.95 14.62
CA THR A 237 14.65 18.27 13.46
C THR A 237 14.65 19.16 12.21
N ALA A 238 15.18 18.65 11.12
CA ALA A 238 15.13 19.28 9.81
C ALA A 238 14.22 18.48 8.88
N ILE A 239 13.38 19.18 8.12
CA ILE A 239 12.44 18.64 7.14
C ILE A 239 12.86 19.11 5.75
N PHE A 240 12.95 18.16 4.80
CA PHE A 240 13.41 18.42 3.43
C PHE A 240 12.26 18.20 2.44
N PHE A 241 11.76 19.29 1.87
CA PHE A 241 10.77 19.25 0.79
C PHE A 241 11.44 19.38 -0.59
N GLY A 242 10.78 18.89 -1.61
CA GLY A 242 11.20 19.02 -3.00
C GLY A 242 10.53 17.97 -3.89
N LEU A 243 10.62 18.17 -5.19
CA LEU A 243 10.13 17.23 -6.19
C LEU A 243 11.00 15.94 -6.21
N SER A 244 10.51 14.91 -6.90
CA SER A 244 11.30 13.68 -7.10
C SER A 244 12.64 13.99 -7.79
N GLY A 245 13.71 13.38 -7.32
CA GLY A 245 15.06 13.57 -7.89
C GLY A 245 15.78 14.86 -7.47
N THR A 246 15.21 15.69 -6.58
CA THR A 246 15.86 16.95 -6.14
C THR A 246 16.89 16.77 -5.03
N GLY A 247 17.09 15.54 -4.53
CA GLY A 247 18.10 15.24 -3.54
C GLY A 247 17.61 15.22 -2.08
N LYS A 248 16.30 15.17 -1.82
CA LYS A 248 15.75 15.07 -0.45
C LYS A 248 16.42 13.95 0.36
N THR A 249 16.36 12.72 -0.15
CA THR A 249 16.96 11.54 0.48
C THR A 249 18.47 11.72 0.68
N THR A 250 19.19 12.23 -0.33
CA THR A 250 20.65 12.45 -0.26
C THR A 250 21.01 13.43 0.85
N LEU A 251 20.26 14.52 1.00
CA LEU A 251 20.52 15.54 2.02
C LEU A 251 20.14 15.06 3.42
N SER A 252 19.06 14.30 3.55
CA SER A 252 18.58 13.83 4.85
C SER A 252 19.40 12.67 5.43
N THR A 253 20.14 11.94 4.58
CA THR A 253 20.98 10.80 4.99
C THR A 253 22.42 11.20 5.34
N ASP A 254 22.67 12.44 5.75
CA ASP A 254 23.97 12.89 6.25
C ASP A 254 24.39 12.04 7.46
N PRO A 255 25.58 11.39 7.43
CA PRO A 255 26.06 10.53 8.53
C PRO A 255 26.29 11.27 9.86
N LYS A 256 26.29 12.60 9.86
CA LYS A 256 26.40 13.45 11.05
C LYS A 256 25.05 13.73 11.71
N ARG A 257 23.96 13.18 11.17
CA ARG A 257 22.59 13.36 11.68
C ARG A 257 21.89 12.00 11.75
N LEU A 258 20.90 11.90 12.60
CA LEU A 258 20.05 10.71 12.72
C LEU A 258 18.87 10.81 11.74
N LEU A 259 18.75 9.87 10.82
CA LEU A 259 17.63 9.79 9.89
C LEU A 259 16.36 9.41 10.63
N ILE A 260 15.29 10.22 10.49
CA ILE A 260 13.94 9.85 10.92
C ILE A 260 13.31 9.01 9.81
N GLY A 261 13.31 9.52 8.59
CA GLY A 261 12.84 8.84 7.40
C GLY A 261 13.13 9.66 6.15
N ASP A 262 13.05 9.01 4.98
CA ASP A 262 13.52 9.63 3.73
C ASP A 262 12.41 10.01 2.75
N ASP A 263 11.13 9.68 3.03
CA ASP A 263 10.05 9.85 2.03
C ASP A 263 8.77 10.49 2.57
N GLU A 264 8.17 10.00 3.67
CA GLU A 264 6.83 10.40 4.11
C GLU A 264 6.74 10.50 5.62
N HIS A 265 6.13 11.59 6.13
CA HIS A 265 6.07 11.87 7.57
C HIS A 265 4.73 12.48 7.98
N GLY A 266 4.32 12.20 9.22
CA GLY A 266 3.33 12.98 9.97
C GLY A 266 4.03 13.92 10.93
N TRP A 267 3.45 15.09 11.19
CA TRP A 267 3.93 16.04 12.16
C TRP A 267 2.78 16.46 13.08
N ASP A 268 2.87 16.05 14.32
CA ASP A 268 1.94 16.40 15.41
C ASP A 268 2.63 17.24 16.50
N ASP A 269 1.94 17.45 17.62
CA ASP A 269 2.46 18.24 18.75
C ASP A 269 3.69 17.60 19.44
N ASN A 270 3.95 16.31 19.20
CA ASN A 270 5.09 15.57 19.75
C ASN A 270 6.29 15.51 18.80
N GLY A 271 6.14 16.00 17.57
CA GLY A 271 7.21 16.07 16.58
C GLY A 271 6.90 15.35 15.26
N VAL A 272 7.96 15.03 14.54
CA VAL A 272 7.91 14.40 13.21
C VAL A 272 8.24 12.93 13.31
#